data_c48e7513b9a7ab124ca2757b6113a71f
#
_entry.id   c48e7513b9a7ab124ca2757b6113a71f
#
_cell.length_a   1.000
_cell.length_b   1.000
_cell.length_c   1.000
_cell.angle_alpha   90.00
_cell.angle_beta   90.00
_cell.angle_gamma   90.00
#
_symmetry.space_group_name_H-M   'P 1'
#
loop_
_entity.id
_entity.type
_entity.pdbx_description
1 polymer ?
#
loop_
_entity_poly.entity_id
_entity_poly.type
_entity_poly.pdbx_seq_one_letter_code
_entity_poly.pdbx_strand_id
1 'polypeptide(L)'
;SSAFQSENAGLVDFVGDEASILSEIRKLVSILPANNEDEAFDDCEDDLNRGCDGLMANDPDYIISSISDMNAFVEVKKNYAPSMVTGFIKLNGATVGVVANKSTDAGNVLTADGCDKAAEFVKFCDAFSIPVLTITNVKGYLATVENEKRIAKAAARLTYAFADASVPKVNLITG
;
A
#
# COMPACT_ATOMS: atom_id res chain seq x y z
N SER A 1 23.25 5.31 6.19
CA SER A 1 22.44 6.52 6.32
C SER A 1 20.95 6.20 6.32
N SER A 2 20.11 7.09 6.80
CA SER A 2 18.65 6.95 6.78
C SER A 2 18.09 6.83 5.36
N ALA A 3 18.63 7.58 4.41
CA ALA A 3 18.27 7.46 3.00
C ALA A 3 18.54 6.05 2.47
N PHE A 4 19.70 5.49 2.74
CA PHE A 4 20.00 4.11 2.33
C PHE A 4 19.03 3.10 2.94
N GLN A 5 18.68 3.24 4.22
CA GLN A 5 17.72 2.35 4.89
C GLN A 5 16.32 2.48 4.31
N SER A 6 15.91 3.70 3.94
CA SER A 6 14.63 3.95 3.29
C SER A 6 14.52 3.30 1.91
N GLU A 7 15.58 3.39 1.11
CA GLU A 7 15.56 2.95 -0.30
C GLU A 7 15.86 1.47 -0.49
N ASN A 8 16.73 0.89 0.36
CA ASN A 8 17.30 -0.43 0.09
C ASN A 8 16.96 -1.51 1.11
N ALA A 9 16.57 -1.13 2.32
CA ALA A 9 16.32 -2.11 3.39
C ALA A 9 14.84 -2.22 3.82
N GLY A 10 14.00 -1.27 3.42
CA GLY A 10 12.58 -1.27 3.79
C GLY A 10 12.32 -1.17 5.30
N LEU A 11 13.29 -0.70 6.08
CA LEU A 11 13.18 -0.59 7.53
C LEU A 11 12.56 0.74 8.00
N VAL A 12 12.46 1.72 7.11
CA VAL A 12 12.06 3.09 7.44
C VAL A 12 10.90 3.51 6.55
N ASP A 13 9.83 3.97 7.16
CA ASP A 13 8.62 4.41 6.44
C ASP A 13 8.80 5.81 5.84
N PHE A 14 9.36 6.75 6.61
CA PHE A 14 9.54 8.13 6.21
C PHE A 14 10.97 8.61 6.46
N VAL A 15 11.49 9.44 5.56
CA VAL A 15 12.75 10.16 5.70
C VAL A 15 12.54 11.61 5.27
N GLY A 16 12.97 12.55 6.09
CA GLY A 16 12.82 13.99 5.83
C GLY A 16 13.44 14.84 6.94
N ASP A 17 13.21 16.13 6.89
CA ASP A 17 13.52 17.03 8.01
C ASP A 17 12.51 16.83 9.17
N GLU A 18 12.83 17.43 10.33
CA GLU A 18 12.02 17.26 11.54
C GLU A 18 10.57 17.69 11.34
N ALA A 19 10.31 18.82 10.68
CA ALA A 19 8.96 19.32 10.46
C ALA A 19 8.14 18.39 9.56
N SER A 20 8.75 17.91 8.48
CA SER A 20 8.14 16.95 7.55
C SER A 20 7.81 15.63 8.24
N ILE A 21 8.76 15.07 9.00
CA ILE A 21 8.54 13.80 9.72
C ILE A 21 7.45 13.94 10.76
N LEU A 22 7.41 15.02 11.56
CA LEU A 22 6.34 15.26 12.52
C LEU A 22 4.96 15.39 11.85
N SER A 23 4.91 15.98 10.65
CA SER A 23 3.68 16.06 9.87
C SER A 23 3.22 14.68 9.41
N GLU A 24 4.13 13.84 8.87
CA GLU A 24 3.80 12.49 8.43
C GLU A 24 3.38 11.58 9.59
N ILE A 25 4.04 11.70 10.76
CA ILE A 25 3.64 10.96 11.98
C ILE A 25 2.22 11.36 12.39
N ARG A 26 1.88 12.65 12.39
CA ARG A 26 0.51 13.11 12.73
C ARG A 26 -0.54 12.54 11.77
N LYS A 27 -0.25 12.54 10.46
CA LYS A 27 -1.13 11.95 9.45
C LYS A 27 -1.32 10.45 9.70
N LEU A 28 -0.22 9.73 9.94
CA LEU A 28 -0.28 8.30 10.20
C LEU A 28 -1.09 7.98 11.46
N VAL A 29 -0.82 8.67 12.56
CA VAL A 29 -1.56 8.49 13.82
C VAL A 29 -3.04 8.82 13.68
N SER A 30 -3.41 9.83 12.86
CA SER A 30 -4.81 10.20 12.64
C SER A 30 -5.59 9.18 11.82
N ILE A 31 -4.91 8.37 11.00
CA ILE A 31 -5.59 7.41 10.13
C ILE A 31 -5.64 5.99 10.73
N LEU A 32 -4.71 5.66 11.62
CA LEU A 32 -4.64 4.35 12.26
C LEU A 32 -5.64 4.23 13.43
N PRO A 33 -6.17 3.03 13.71
CA PRO A 33 -6.94 2.78 14.94
C PRO A 33 -6.05 2.96 16.17
N ALA A 34 -6.65 3.31 17.30
CA ALA A 34 -5.92 3.51 18.57
C ALA A 34 -5.26 2.21 19.07
N ASN A 35 -5.87 1.07 18.76
CA ASN A 35 -5.36 -0.27 19.07
C ASN A 35 -6.00 -1.29 18.12
N ASN A 36 -5.73 -2.56 18.28
CA ASN A 36 -6.24 -3.64 17.43
C ASN A 36 -7.70 -4.06 17.69
N GLU A 37 -8.32 -3.52 18.74
CA GLU A 37 -9.71 -3.80 19.10
C GLU A 37 -10.65 -2.65 18.70
N ASP A 38 -10.09 -1.45 18.44
CA ASP A 38 -10.84 -0.28 18.04
C ASP A 38 -10.93 -0.16 16.50
N GLU A 39 -12.07 0.28 16.02
CA GLU A 39 -12.24 0.65 14.62
C GLU A 39 -11.77 2.09 14.40
N ALA A 40 -10.92 2.32 13.40
CA ALA A 40 -10.59 3.67 12.93
C ALA A 40 -11.68 4.16 12.00
N PHE A 41 -12.66 4.84 12.55
CA PHE A 41 -13.79 5.40 11.82
C PHE A 41 -13.96 6.88 12.17
N ASP A 42 -14.11 7.70 11.12
CA ASP A 42 -14.44 9.12 11.24
C ASP A 42 -15.71 9.43 10.45
N ASP A 43 -16.40 10.51 10.81
CA ASP A 43 -17.50 11.02 10.00
C ASP A 43 -16.97 11.43 8.61
N CYS A 44 -17.58 10.90 7.57
CA CYS A 44 -17.20 11.24 6.20
C CYS A 44 -17.99 12.47 5.73
N GLU A 45 -17.28 13.55 5.46
CA GLU A 45 -17.85 14.80 4.90
C GLU A 45 -17.70 14.87 3.37
N ASP A 46 -17.14 13.83 2.73
CA ASP A 46 -16.89 13.82 1.29
C ASP A 46 -18.15 13.43 0.50
N ASP A 47 -18.21 13.86 -0.77
CA ASP A 47 -19.27 13.42 -1.70
C ASP A 47 -19.01 11.99 -2.18
N LEU A 48 -19.70 11.03 -1.57
CA LEU A 48 -19.60 9.61 -1.92
C LEU A 48 -20.11 9.28 -3.33
N ASN A 49 -20.81 10.21 -3.98
CA ASN A 49 -21.31 10.06 -5.35
C ASN A 49 -20.46 10.80 -6.38
N ARG A 50 -19.30 11.33 -5.98
CA ARG A 50 -18.39 11.98 -6.92
C ARG A 50 -17.95 11.00 -8.02
N GLY A 51 -17.81 11.52 -9.23
CA GLY A 51 -17.28 10.73 -10.35
C GLY A 51 -15.83 10.33 -10.11
N CYS A 52 -15.50 9.10 -10.42
CA CYS A 52 -14.11 8.60 -10.42
C CYS A 52 -13.67 8.41 -11.87
N ASP A 53 -13.51 9.50 -12.60
CA ASP A 53 -13.04 9.47 -13.97
C ASP A 53 -11.56 9.04 -14.00
N GLY A 54 -11.19 8.20 -14.96
CA GLY A 54 -9.79 7.78 -15.13
C GLY A 54 -9.34 6.58 -14.28
N LEU A 55 -10.25 5.82 -13.66
CA LEU A 55 -9.91 4.54 -13.02
C LEU A 55 -9.19 3.55 -13.95
N MET A 56 -9.35 3.72 -15.26
CA MET A 56 -8.69 2.92 -16.29
C MET A 56 -7.29 3.42 -16.67
N ALA A 57 -6.78 4.45 -16.00
CA ALA A 57 -5.51 5.10 -16.38
C ALA A 57 -4.24 4.30 -16.05
N ASN A 58 -4.35 3.12 -15.44
CA ASN A 58 -3.21 2.28 -15.00
C ASN A 58 -2.22 2.99 -14.05
N ASP A 59 -2.64 4.10 -13.44
CA ASP A 59 -1.88 4.84 -12.44
C ASP A 59 -2.49 4.57 -11.05
N PRO A 60 -1.87 3.71 -10.24
CA PRO A 60 -2.40 3.37 -8.94
C PRO A 60 -2.46 4.57 -7.99
N ASP A 61 -1.53 5.53 -8.08
CA ASP A 61 -1.55 6.72 -7.23
C ASP A 61 -2.78 7.58 -7.55
N TYR A 62 -3.12 7.73 -8.83
CA TYR A 62 -4.33 8.43 -9.26
C TYR A 62 -5.61 7.69 -8.81
N ILE A 63 -5.66 6.37 -9.00
CA ILE A 63 -6.80 5.55 -8.60
C ILE A 63 -7.01 5.67 -7.09
N ILE A 64 -5.96 5.48 -6.29
CA ILE A 64 -6.00 5.56 -4.82
C ILE A 64 -6.53 6.93 -4.37
N SER A 65 -5.97 8.02 -4.90
CA SER A 65 -6.40 9.36 -4.53
C SER A 65 -7.84 9.66 -4.97
N SER A 66 -8.26 9.14 -6.12
CA SER A 66 -9.62 9.37 -6.65
C SER A 66 -10.71 8.69 -5.83
N ILE A 67 -10.43 7.50 -5.28
CA ILE A 67 -11.42 6.76 -4.49
C ILE A 67 -11.40 7.10 -3.00
N SER A 68 -10.29 7.65 -2.48
CA SER A 68 -10.14 7.95 -1.06
C SER A 68 -10.90 9.20 -0.64
N ASP A 69 -11.45 9.19 0.57
CA ASP A 69 -12.11 10.34 1.16
C ASP A 69 -11.16 11.55 1.18
N MET A 70 -11.64 12.71 0.72
CA MET A 70 -10.87 13.96 0.61
C MET A 70 -9.57 13.82 -0.19
N ASN A 71 -9.47 12.84 -1.07
CA ASN A 71 -8.26 12.47 -1.82
C ASN A 71 -7.05 12.18 -0.93
N ALA A 72 -7.26 11.79 0.32
CA ALA A 72 -6.20 11.57 1.30
C ALA A 72 -5.57 10.20 1.14
N PHE A 73 -4.24 10.17 1.08
CA PHE A 73 -3.44 8.95 1.04
C PHE A 73 -2.19 9.10 1.90
N VAL A 74 -1.96 8.15 2.81
CA VAL A 74 -0.75 8.07 3.64
C VAL A 74 0.07 6.89 3.14
N GLU A 75 0.99 7.15 2.22
CA GLU A 75 1.89 6.13 1.67
C GLU A 75 3.01 5.82 2.65
N VAL A 76 3.27 4.54 2.92
CA VAL A 76 4.38 4.08 3.75
C VAL A 76 5.44 3.39 2.91
N LYS A 77 6.71 3.48 3.34
CA LYS A 77 7.88 2.90 2.64
C LYS A 77 7.96 3.31 1.16
N LYS A 78 7.59 4.55 0.84
CA LYS A 78 7.50 5.05 -0.53
C LYS A 78 8.77 4.81 -1.35
N ASN A 79 9.94 4.99 -0.73
CA ASN A 79 11.24 4.89 -1.41
C ASN A 79 11.72 3.43 -1.56
N TYR A 80 11.19 2.50 -0.76
CA TYR A 80 11.53 1.08 -0.86
C TYR A 80 10.61 0.37 -1.83
N ALA A 81 11.19 -0.38 -2.76
CA ALA A 81 10.44 -1.13 -3.79
C ALA A 81 9.30 -0.29 -4.40
N PRO A 82 9.60 0.84 -5.09
CA PRO A 82 8.60 1.82 -5.51
C PRO A 82 7.61 1.28 -6.56
N SER A 83 7.87 0.10 -7.14
CA SER A 83 6.92 -0.62 -7.99
C SER A 83 5.75 -1.26 -7.21
N MET A 84 5.83 -1.25 -5.88
CA MET A 84 4.77 -1.67 -4.99
C MET A 84 4.39 -0.50 -4.07
N VAL A 85 3.15 -0.03 -4.20
CA VAL A 85 2.57 1.04 -3.39
C VAL A 85 1.85 0.42 -2.20
N THR A 86 2.15 0.90 -1.00
CA THR A 86 1.48 0.48 0.24
C THR A 86 1.15 1.71 1.08
N GLY A 87 -0.02 1.75 1.68
CA GLY A 87 -0.43 2.88 2.50
C GLY A 87 -1.87 2.79 2.96
N PHE A 88 -2.35 3.85 3.58
CA PHE A 88 -3.67 3.92 4.17
C PHE A 88 -4.51 5.01 3.52
N ILE A 89 -5.79 4.70 3.31
CA ILE A 89 -6.83 5.62 2.88
C ILE A 89 -8.02 5.54 3.82
N LYS A 90 -8.97 6.44 3.65
CA LYS A 90 -10.31 6.29 4.23
C LYS A 90 -11.33 6.11 3.10
N LEU A 91 -12.27 5.21 3.32
CA LEU A 91 -13.43 4.99 2.47
C LEU A 91 -14.69 5.10 3.33
N ASN A 92 -15.47 6.14 3.10
CA ASN A 92 -16.64 6.49 3.91
C ASN A 92 -16.31 6.51 5.41
N GLY A 93 -15.20 7.15 5.77
CA GLY A 93 -14.71 7.29 7.13
C GLY A 93 -13.94 6.09 7.71
N ALA A 94 -14.03 4.91 7.10
CA ALA A 94 -13.32 3.72 7.57
C ALA A 94 -11.89 3.66 7.02
N THR A 95 -10.93 3.33 7.87
CA THR A 95 -9.53 3.12 7.44
C THR A 95 -9.38 1.82 6.66
N VAL A 96 -8.71 1.90 5.51
CA VAL A 96 -8.43 0.78 4.61
C VAL A 96 -6.95 0.80 4.23
N GLY A 97 -6.29 -0.35 4.34
CA GLY A 97 -4.95 -0.55 3.81
C GLY A 97 -5.00 -0.80 2.30
N VAL A 98 -4.13 -0.14 1.55
CA VAL A 98 -4.04 -0.30 0.10
C VAL A 98 -2.71 -0.93 -0.28
N VAL A 99 -2.79 -1.93 -1.16
CA VAL A 99 -1.65 -2.55 -1.83
C VAL A 99 -1.86 -2.47 -3.34
N ALA A 100 -0.96 -1.80 -4.05
CA ALA A 100 -1.10 -1.64 -5.49
C ALA A 100 0.24 -1.82 -6.19
N ASN A 101 0.24 -2.51 -7.34
CA ASN A 101 1.43 -2.55 -8.17
C ASN A 101 1.47 -1.35 -9.13
N LYS A 102 2.67 -0.82 -9.34
CA LYS A 102 2.96 0.29 -10.24
C LYS A 102 3.80 -0.19 -11.41
N SER A 103 3.52 0.34 -12.59
CA SER A 103 4.32 0.05 -13.78
C SER A 103 5.76 0.56 -13.61
N THR A 104 6.70 -0.22 -14.11
CA THR A 104 8.13 0.12 -14.20
C THR A 104 8.56 0.16 -15.67
N ASP A 105 9.81 0.46 -15.95
CA ASP A 105 10.40 0.34 -17.30
C ASP A 105 10.28 -1.09 -17.85
N ALA A 106 10.23 -2.10 -16.97
CA ALA A 106 9.97 -3.49 -17.33
C ALA A 106 8.47 -3.83 -17.49
N GLY A 107 7.59 -2.85 -17.33
CA GLY A 107 6.14 -2.99 -17.37
C GLY A 107 5.50 -3.33 -16.02
N ASN A 108 4.30 -3.90 -16.07
CA ASN A 108 3.51 -4.25 -14.89
C ASN A 108 3.95 -5.62 -14.33
N VAL A 109 5.10 -5.65 -13.68
CA VAL A 109 5.72 -6.87 -13.15
C VAL A 109 5.98 -6.77 -11.66
N LEU A 110 5.91 -7.90 -10.97
CA LEU A 110 6.22 -7.99 -9.54
C LEU A 110 7.72 -8.26 -9.32
N THR A 111 8.28 -7.58 -8.33
CA THR A 111 9.65 -7.79 -7.84
C THR A 111 9.63 -8.53 -6.50
N ALA A 112 10.74 -9.17 -6.14
CA ALA A 112 10.87 -9.83 -4.85
C ALA A 112 10.71 -8.84 -3.68
N ASP A 113 11.37 -7.68 -3.77
CA ASP A 113 11.26 -6.64 -2.73
C ASP A 113 9.84 -6.06 -2.65
N GLY A 114 9.15 -5.91 -3.79
CA GLY A 114 7.75 -5.49 -3.82
C GLY A 114 6.82 -6.51 -3.16
N CYS A 115 7.03 -7.80 -3.41
CA CYS A 115 6.26 -8.86 -2.76
C CYS A 115 6.51 -8.89 -1.24
N ASP A 116 7.76 -8.72 -0.81
CA ASP A 116 8.09 -8.67 0.62
C ASP A 116 7.48 -7.45 1.31
N LYS A 117 7.57 -6.27 0.70
CA LYS A 117 6.92 -5.03 1.18
C LYS A 117 5.41 -5.23 1.35
N ALA A 118 4.75 -5.76 0.33
CA ALA A 118 3.31 -6.01 0.38
C ALA A 118 2.93 -7.04 1.46
N ALA A 119 3.71 -8.13 1.59
CA ALA A 119 3.46 -9.16 2.60
C ALA A 119 3.56 -8.61 4.03
N GLU A 120 4.56 -7.78 4.32
CA GLU A 120 4.71 -7.11 5.62
C GLU A 120 3.54 -6.16 5.90
N PHE A 121 3.14 -5.39 4.89
CA PHE A 121 2.05 -4.45 5.02
C PHE A 121 0.70 -5.15 5.28
N VAL A 122 0.39 -6.24 4.56
CA VAL A 122 -0.82 -7.03 4.80
C VAL A 122 -0.86 -7.60 6.21
N LYS A 123 0.26 -8.10 6.73
CA LYS A 123 0.36 -8.58 8.12
C LYS A 123 0.12 -7.45 9.13
N PHE A 124 0.63 -6.26 8.86
CA PHE A 124 0.36 -5.10 9.70
C PHE A 124 -1.14 -4.77 9.71
N CYS A 125 -1.78 -4.71 8.55
CA CYS A 125 -3.21 -4.46 8.45
C CYS A 125 -4.02 -5.51 9.22
N ASP A 126 -3.68 -6.79 9.08
CA ASP A 126 -4.35 -7.87 9.82
C ASP A 126 -4.18 -7.73 11.33
N ALA A 127 -2.97 -7.40 11.81
CA ALA A 127 -2.69 -7.19 13.23
C ALA A 127 -3.50 -6.04 13.86
N PHE A 128 -3.89 -5.04 13.05
CA PHE A 128 -4.70 -3.89 13.48
C PHE A 128 -6.16 -3.96 13.03
N SER A 129 -6.61 -5.11 12.54
CA SER A 129 -7.99 -5.31 12.06
C SER A 129 -8.40 -4.34 10.93
N ILE A 130 -7.43 -3.91 10.10
CA ILE A 130 -7.64 -2.99 8.98
C ILE A 130 -7.95 -3.80 7.71
N PRO A 131 -9.12 -3.60 7.06
CA PRO A 131 -9.42 -4.21 5.76
C PRO A 131 -8.39 -3.85 4.68
N VAL A 132 -8.18 -4.74 3.72
CA VAL A 132 -7.18 -4.53 2.65
C VAL A 132 -7.86 -4.45 1.29
N LEU A 133 -7.57 -3.37 0.56
CA LEU A 133 -7.88 -3.20 -0.86
C LEU A 133 -6.60 -3.42 -1.68
N THR A 134 -6.65 -4.36 -2.62
CA THR A 134 -5.60 -4.50 -3.63
C THR A 134 -6.05 -3.90 -4.96
N ILE A 135 -5.15 -3.17 -5.61
CA ILE A 135 -5.34 -2.66 -6.98
C ILE A 135 -4.31 -3.35 -7.85
N THR A 136 -4.80 -4.23 -8.74
CA THR A 136 -3.96 -5.19 -9.45
C THR A 136 -3.98 -4.94 -10.95
N ASN A 137 -2.79 -4.68 -11.49
CA ASN A 137 -2.51 -4.72 -12.93
C ASN A 137 -1.15 -5.41 -13.12
N VAL A 138 -1.13 -6.73 -13.13
CA VAL A 138 0.09 -7.54 -13.12
C VAL A 138 0.13 -8.48 -14.32
N LYS A 139 1.23 -8.45 -15.07
CA LYS A 139 1.48 -9.34 -16.21
C LYS A 139 2.41 -10.51 -15.90
N GLY A 140 3.10 -10.45 -14.76
CA GLY A 140 4.05 -11.50 -14.35
C GLY A 140 5.08 -11.01 -13.36
N TYR A 141 6.20 -11.69 -13.30
CA TYR A 141 7.34 -11.36 -12.45
C TYR A 141 8.48 -10.74 -13.27
N LEU A 142 9.27 -9.87 -12.62
CA LEU A 142 10.45 -9.29 -13.23
C LEU A 142 11.46 -10.38 -13.59
N ALA A 143 11.78 -10.50 -14.87
CA ALA A 143 12.67 -11.51 -15.41
C ALA A 143 14.13 -11.04 -15.40
N THR A 144 14.75 -10.97 -14.21
CA THR A 144 16.19 -10.74 -14.02
C THR A 144 16.78 -11.81 -13.12
N VAL A 145 18.06 -12.11 -13.31
CA VAL A 145 18.77 -13.13 -12.49
C VAL A 145 18.67 -12.85 -10.99
N GLU A 146 18.80 -11.58 -10.60
CA GLU A 146 18.73 -11.18 -9.18
C GLU A 146 17.31 -11.36 -8.61
N ASN A 147 16.28 -11.02 -9.39
CA ASN A 147 14.91 -11.24 -8.97
C ASN A 147 14.57 -12.73 -8.92
N GLU A 148 15.01 -13.50 -9.91
CA GLU A 148 14.73 -14.94 -10.01
C GLU A 148 15.25 -15.74 -8.81
N LYS A 149 16.39 -15.36 -8.24
CA LYS A 149 16.94 -15.97 -7.02
C LYS A 149 16.03 -15.85 -5.80
N ARG A 150 15.15 -14.86 -5.76
CA ARG A 150 14.38 -14.48 -4.57
C ARG A 150 12.86 -14.54 -4.76
N ILE A 151 12.39 -14.37 -6.00
CA ILE A 151 10.97 -14.14 -6.27
C ILE A 151 10.05 -15.28 -5.82
N ALA A 152 10.45 -16.52 -5.99
CA ALA A 152 9.64 -17.67 -5.59
C ALA A 152 9.32 -17.65 -4.09
N LYS A 153 10.32 -17.34 -3.25
CA LYS A 153 10.15 -17.24 -1.80
C LYS A 153 9.36 -16.00 -1.41
N ALA A 154 9.60 -14.87 -2.06
CA ALA A 154 8.89 -13.61 -1.79
C ALA A 154 7.42 -13.71 -2.21
N ALA A 155 7.12 -14.28 -3.37
CA ALA A 155 5.75 -14.53 -3.82
C ALA A 155 5.00 -15.49 -2.90
N ALA A 156 5.67 -16.54 -2.41
CA ALA A 156 5.09 -17.46 -1.43
C ALA A 156 4.75 -16.74 -0.12
N ARG A 157 5.61 -15.85 0.38
CA ARG A 157 5.32 -15.03 1.57
C ARG A 157 4.14 -14.10 1.36
N LEU A 158 4.03 -13.47 0.19
CA LEU A 158 2.90 -12.62 -0.15
C LEU A 158 1.60 -13.42 -0.19
N THR A 159 1.61 -14.56 -0.88
CA THR A 159 0.44 -15.47 -0.94
C THR A 159 0.03 -15.92 0.46
N TYR A 160 1.01 -16.30 1.29
CA TYR A 160 0.74 -16.69 2.67
C TYR A 160 0.14 -15.55 3.50
N ALA A 161 0.68 -14.33 3.39
CA ALA A 161 0.15 -13.18 4.11
C ALA A 161 -1.32 -12.92 3.78
N PHE A 162 -1.71 -12.99 2.50
CA PHE A 162 -3.10 -12.83 2.09
C PHE A 162 -4.00 -14.01 2.51
N ALA A 163 -3.47 -15.22 2.52
CA ALA A 163 -4.23 -16.41 2.94
C ALA A 163 -4.46 -16.45 4.45
N ASP A 164 -3.46 -16.03 5.22
CA ASP A 164 -3.47 -16.03 6.69
C ASP A 164 -4.29 -14.87 7.28
N ALA A 165 -4.30 -13.72 6.60
CA ALA A 165 -5.02 -12.54 7.06
C ALA A 165 -6.52 -12.79 7.21
N SER A 166 -7.08 -12.45 8.38
CA SER A 166 -8.49 -12.62 8.74
C SER A 166 -9.37 -11.43 8.34
N VAL A 167 -8.76 -10.26 8.09
CA VAL A 167 -9.46 -9.04 7.69
C VAL A 167 -10.15 -9.17 6.32
N PRO A 168 -11.21 -8.41 6.05
CA PRO A 168 -11.81 -8.32 4.71
C PRO A 168 -10.78 -7.92 3.66
N LYS A 169 -10.81 -8.60 2.52
CA LYS A 169 -9.91 -8.36 1.40
C LYS A 169 -10.71 -8.18 0.12
N VAL A 170 -10.48 -7.07 -0.57
CA VAL A 170 -11.10 -6.77 -1.87
C VAL A 170 -10.01 -6.56 -2.89
N ASN A 171 -10.18 -7.10 -4.09
CA ASN A 171 -9.25 -6.92 -5.19
C ASN A 171 -9.93 -6.20 -6.36
N LEU A 172 -9.39 -5.04 -6.73
CA LEU A 172 -9.75 -4.29 -7.92
C LEU A 172 -8.73 -4.61 -9.03
N ILE A 173 -9.19 -5.22 -10.10
CA ILE A 173 -8.37 -5.54 -11.27
C ILE A 173 -8.58 -4.45 -12.32
N THR A 174 -7.50 -3.79 -12.75
CA THR A 174 -7.53 -2.64 -13.66
C THR A 174 -6.90 -2.92 -15.04
N GLY A 175 -6.39 -4.10 -15.28
CA GLY A 175 -5.80 -4.47 -16.57
C GLY A 175 -5.37 -5.92 -16.68
#